data_c665ca53659a420562bbc6b88a24319b
#
_entry.id   c665ca53659a420562bbc6b88a24319b
#
_cell.length_a   1.000
_cell.length_b   1.000
_cell.length_c   1.000
_cell.angle_alpha   90.00
_cell.angle_beta   90.00
_cell.angle_gamma   90.00
#
_symmetry.space_group_name_H-M   'P 1'
#
loop_
_entity.id
_entity.type
_entity.pdbx_description
1 polymer ?
#
loop_
_entity_poly.entity_id
_entity_poly.type
_entity_poly.pdbx_seq_one_letter_code
_entity_poly.pdbx_strand_id
1 'polypeptide(L)'
;VIGGPHGDAGLTGRKIIVDTYGGYARHGGGAFSGKDCTKVDRSAAYAARYVAKNIVAAGLADKCEIQLSYAIGVAQPTSVMVDTFGTGKIADDELVKIVRENFDLRPAGIIKMLDLRRPIYRQTAAYGHFGRNDLNLPWEATNKAEALKKYLYCLLYTSPSPRDLSTSR
;
A
#
# COMPACT_ATOMS: atom_id res chain seq x y z
N VAL A 1 -2.33 -1.15 33.60
CA VAL A 1 -1.29 -0.59 32.74
C VAL A 1 -0.99 0.82 33.20
N ILE A 2 0.27 1.11 33.43
CA ILE A 2 0.73 2.46 33.84
C ILE A 2 0.75 3.32 32.57
N GLY A 3 0.01 4.43 32.58
CA GLY A 3 -0.02 5.40 31.49
C GLY A 3 0.83 6.63 31.76
N GLY A 4 0.90 7.53 30.80
CA GLY A 4 1.63 8.79 30.87
C GLY A 4 3.14 8.66 30.76
N PRO A 5 3.90 9.70 31.15
CA PRO A 5 5.37 9.73 30.95
C PRO A 5 6.13 8.61 31.67
N HIS A 6 5.54 8.04 32.70
CA HIS A 6 6.15 6.92 33.42
C HIS A 6 6.02 5.58 32.68
N GLY A 7 4.93 5.42 31.92
CA GLY A 7 4.70 4.23 31.12
C GLY A 7 5.40 4.27 29.75
N ASP A 8 5.41 5.42 29.12
CA ASP A 8 6.05 5.65 27.84
C ASP A 8 6.47 7.12 27.73
N ALA A 9 7.77 7.35 27.78
CA ALA A 9 8.35 8.68 27.61
C ALA A 9 9.43 8.61 26.53
N GLY A 10 9.08 9.12 25.37
CA GLY A 10 10.01 9.18 24.25
C GLY A 10 9.53 10.06 23.13
N LEU A 11 10.46 10.60 22.40
CA LEU A 11 10.22 11.40 21.21
C LEU A 11 10.44 10.54 19.96
N THR A 12 9.83 9.37 19.94
CA THR A 12 9.75 8.56 18.73
C THR A 12 8.88 9.31 17.74
N GLY A 13 9.28 9.36 16.48
CA GLY A 13 8.45 9.91 15.42
C GLY A 13 8.75 11.33 15.01
N ARG A 14 9.81 11.94 15.49
CA ARG A 14 10.29 13.24 14.95
C ARG A 14 10.76 13.15 13.50
N LYS A 15 10.86 11.95 12.93
CA LYS A 15 11.26 11.70 11.54
C LYS A 15 10.10 11.25 10.67
N ILE A 16 8.85 11.45 11.08
CA ILE A 16 7.65 11.03 10.34
C ILE A 16 7.67 11.62 8.92
N ILE A 17 7.95 12.90 8.80
CA ILE A 17 7.94 13.60 7.51
C ILE A 17 9.18 13.24 6.67
N VAL A 18 10.28 12.86 7.27
CA VAL A 18 11.44 12.32 6.57
C VAL A 18 11.11 10.96 5.97
N ASP A 19 10.47 10.08 6.74
CA ASP A 19 10.05 8.75 6.29
C ASP A 19 9.01 8.83 5.15
N THR A 20 8.28 9.94 5.02
CA THR A 20 7.25 10.19 4.00
C THR A 20 7.70 11.20 2.93
N TYR A 21 8.97 11.44 2.79
CA TYR A 21 9.54 12.31 1.76
C TYR A 21 8.96 13.74 1.78
N GLY A 22 8.90 14.34 2.97
CA GLY A 22 8.42 15.71 3.14
C GLY A 22 6.91 15.88 2.94
N GLY A 23 6.12 14.80 3.02
CA GLY A 23 4.68 14.85 2.82
C GLY A 23 4.25 14.80 1.36
N TYR A 24 5.08 14.31 0.48
CA TYR A 24 4.73 14.10 -0.94
C TYR A 24 3.50 13.22 -1.11
N ALA A 25 3.36 12.18 -0.30
CA ALA A 25 2.14 11.39 -0.16
C ALA A 25 1.48 11.69 1.19
N ARG A 26 0.17 11.44 1.28
CA ARG A 26 -0.56 11.58 2.55
C ARG A 26 -0.02 10.61 3.59
N HIS A 27 0.02 11.05 4.84
CA HIS A 27 0.60 10.29 5.94
C HIS A 27 -0.42 10.07 7.06
N GLY A 28 -0.44 8.84 7.61
CA GLY A 28 -1.33 8.48 8.71
C GLY A 28 -0.87 8.92 10.11
N GLY A 29 0.30 9.55 10.24
CA GLY A 29 0.83 10.06 11.50
C GLY A 29 1.74 9.12 12.29
N GLY A 30 1.96 7.88 11.83
CA GLY A 30 2.84 6.90 12.50
C GLY A 30 4.28 6.92 11.97
N ALA A 31 5.26 6.85 12.85
CA ALA A 31 6.66 6.66 12.47
C ALA A 31 6.95 5.20 12.12
N PHE A 32 7.94 4.95 11.27
CA PHE A 32 8.37 3.61 10.88
C PHE A 32 9.55 3.12 11.74
N SER A 33 10.59 3.94 11.84
CA SER A 33 11.80 3.59 12.58
C SER A 33 11.52 3.34 14.07
N GLY A 34 12.15 2.33 14.63
CA GLY A 34 11.95 1.92 16.03
C GLY A 34 10.77 0.98 16.26
N LYS A 35 9.98 0.67 15.24
CA LYS A 35 8.86 -0.28 15.32
C LYS A 35 9.22 -1.60 14.64
N ASP A 36 8.76 -2.72 15.20
CA ASP A 36 8.86 -4.03 14.57
C ASP A 36 7.71 -4.26 13.56
N CYS A 37 7.74 -5.40 12.86
CA CYS A 37 6.75 -5.74 11.85
C CYS A 37 5.34 -6.00 12.39
N THR A 38 5.14 -6.11 13.70
CA THR A 38 3.82 -6.27 14.30
C THR A 38 3.05 -4.95 14.42
N LYS A 39 3.74 -3.83 14.25
CA LYS A 39 3.14 -2.49 14.32
C LYS A 39 2.60 -2.09 12.95
N VAL A 40 1.29 -1.89 12.88
CA VAL A 40 0.59 -1.57 11.62
C VAL A 40 1.05 -0.26 10.99
N ASP A 41 1.46 0.72 11.75
CA ASP A 41 2.01 1.98 11.22
C ASP A 41 3.17 1.73 10.24
N ARG A 42 3.99 0.72 10.51
CA ARG A 42 5.10 0.33 9.65
C ARG A 42 4.68 -0.70 8.61
N SER A 43 4.13 -1.82 9.04
CA SER A 43 3.79 -2.94 8.15
C SER A 43 2.70 -2.60 7.15
N ALA A 44 1.66 -1.89 7.57
CA ALA A 44 0.59 -1.47 6.67
C ALA A 44 1.07 -0.42 5.65
N ALA A 45 1.97 0.48 6.03
CA ALA A 45 2.57 1.42 5.09
C ALA A 45 3.41 0.71 4.03
N TYR A 46 4.16 -0.31 4.41
CA TYR A 46 4.90 -1.14 3.46
C TYR A 46 3.97 -1.94 2.55
N ALA A 47 2.88 -2.48 3.08
CA ALA A 47 1.87 -3.16 2.28
C ALA A 47 1.18 -2.20 1.30
N ALA A 48 0.84 -0.99 1.73
CA ALA A 48 0.26 0.03 0.87
C ALA A 48 1.21 0.40 -0.28
N ARG A 49 2.50 0.56 0.00
CA ARG A 49 3.52 0.78 -1.03
C ARG A 49 3.59 -0.38 -2.03
N TYR A 50 3.58 -1.60 -1.54
CA TYR A 50 3.60 -2.80 -2.37
C TYR A 50 2.40 -2.88 -3.29
N VAL A 51 1.20 -2.66 -2.76
CA VAL A 51 -0.04 -2.65 -3.55
C VAL A 51 -0.03 -1.55 -4.60
N ALA A 52 0.28 -0.32 -4.22
CA ALA A 52 0.30 0.82 -5.12
C ALA A 52 1.31 0.62 -6.26
N LYS A 53 2.49 0.13 -5.94
CA LYS A 53 3.54 -0.13 -6.93
C LYS A 53 3.13 -1.21 -7.92
N ASN A 54 2.48 -2.27 -7.48
CA ASN A 54 1.97 -3.32 -8.37
C ASN A 54 0.83 -2.82 -9.27
N ILE A 55 -0.06 -1.97 -8.76
CA ILE A 55 -1.13 -1.36 -9.57
C ILE A 55 -0.52 -0.51 -10.70
N VAL A 56 0.45 0.32 -10.40
CA VAL A 56 1.12 1.16 -11.41
C VAL A 56 1.93 0.30 -12.39
N ALA A 57 2.66 -0.69 -11.91
CA ALA A 57 3.44 -1.61 -12.75
C ALA A 57 2.55 -2.45 -13.68
N ALA A 58 1.33 -2.78 -13.25
CA ALA A 58 0.34 -3.48 -14.09
C ALA A 58 -0.28 -2.58 -15.17
N GLY A 59 -0.07 -1.27 -15.12
CA GLY A 59 -0.63 -0.30 -16.07
C GLY A 59 -2.07 0.08 -15.79
N LEU A 60 -2.60 -0.24 -14.60
CA LEU A 60 -3.97 0.09 -14.20
C LEU A 60 -4.14 1.57 -13.84
N ALA A 61 -3.07 2.24 -13.47
CA ALA A 61 -3.03 3.69 -13.20
C ALA A 61 -1.60 4.22 -13.39
N ASP A 62 -1.46 5.52 -13.64
CA ASP A 62 -0.14 6.17 -13.69
C ASP A 62 0.33 6.62 -12.30
N LYS A 63 -0.62 6.96 -11.43
CA LYS A 63 -0.41 7.34 -10.04
C LYS A 63 -1.40 6.61 -9.16
N CYS A 64 -0.95 6.17 -7.99
CA CYS A 64 -1.82 5.46 -7.05
C CYS A 64 -1.41 5.77 -5.61
N GLU A 65 -2.41 6.09 -4.80
CA GLU A 65 -2.29 6.22 -3.35
C GLU A 65 -3.24 5.24 -2.69
N ILE A 66 -2.74 4.49 -1.72
CA ILE A 66 -3.51 3.52 -0.95
C ILE A 66 -3.60 3.98 0.50
N GLN A 67 -4.80 3.97 1.05
CA GLN A 67 -5.04 4.22 2.46
C GLN A 67 -5.66 2.99 3.12
N LEU A 68 -5.05 2.54 4.20
CA LEU A 68 -5.52 1.43 5.02
C LEU A 68 -5.85 1.92 6.43
N SER A 69 -6.98 1.48 6.97
CA SER A 69 -7.39 1.75 8.34
C SER A 69 -7.64 0.45 9.08
N TYR A 70 -7.23 0.40 10.35
CA TYR A 70 -7.39 -0.77 11.20
C TYR A 70 -8.05 -0.38 12.53
N ALA A 71 -8.85 -1.28 13.08
CA ALA A 71 -9.39 -1.17 14.42
C ALA A 71 -8.70 -2.17 15.35
N ILE A 72 -8.49 -1.78 16.60
CA ILE A 72 -7.89 -2.68 17.61
C ILE A 72 -8.79 -3.91 17.79
N GLY A 73 -8.18 -5.09 17.74
CA GLY A 73 -8.88 -6.36 17.89
C GLY A 73 -9.57 -6.89 16.63
N VAL A 74 -9.49 -6.17 15.52
CA VAL A 74 -10.06 -6.60 14.24
C VAL A 74 -8.92 -6.82 13.24
N ALA A 75 -8.79 -8.03 12.75
CA ALA A 75 -7.69 -8.41 11.85
C ALA A 75 -7.85 -7.81 10.45
N GLN A 76 -9.06 -7.79 9.91
CA GLN A 76 -9.31 -7.19 8.60
C GLN A 76 -9.22 -5.67 8.67
N PRO A 77 -8.67 -4.99 7.65
CA PRO A 77 -8.73 -3.54 7.60
C PRO A 77 -10.19 -3.06 7.61
N THR A 78 -10.49 -2.09 8.43
CA THR A 78 -11.83 -1.48 8.51
C THR A 78 -12.15 -0.67 7.26
N SER A 79 -11.14 -0.14 6.59
CA SER A 79 -11.26 0.64 5.39
C SER A 79 -10.05 0.43 4.49
N VAL A 80 -10.31 0.31 3.19
CA VAL A 80 -9.30 0.36 2.13
C VAL A 80 -9.76 1.40 1.13
N MET A 81 -8.95 2.42 0.91
CA MET A 81 -9.21 3.46 -0.08
C MET A 81 -8.09 3.49 -1.11
N VAL A 82 -8.48 3.64 -2.36
CA VAL A 82 -7.57 3.78 -3.49
C VAL A 82 -7.88 5.10 -4.18
N ASP A 83 -6.87 5.91 -4.40
CA ASP A 83 -6.96 7.15 -5.17
C ASP A 83 -5.95 7.11 -6.31
N THR A 84 -6.42 7.13 -7.53
CA THR A 84 -5.60 7.12 -8.75
C THR A 84 -5.44 8.51 -9.37
N PHE A 85 -5.94 9.54 -8.72
CA PHE A 85 -5.84 10.94 -9.17
C PHE A 85 -6.35 11.17 -10.60
N GLY A 86 -7.38 10.42 -11.00
CA GLY A 86 -7.94 10.48 -12.34
C GLY A 86 -7.13 9.76 -13.42
N THR A 87 -6.05 9.08 -13.09
CA THR A 87 -5.19 8.33 -14.02
C THR A 87 -5.59 6.86 -14.16
N GLY A 88 -6.52 6.39 -13.34
CA GLY A 88 -6.96 4.99 -13.33
C GLY A 88 -7.70 4.60 -14.60
N LYS A 89 -7.35 3.46 -15.16
CA LYS A 89 -8.08 2.83 -16.26
C LYS A 89 -9.31 2.05 -15.78
N ILE A 90 -9.36 1.80 -14.49
CA ILE A 90 -10.46 1.15 -13.77
C ILE A 90 -10.95 2.14 -12.71
N ALA A 91 -12.25 2.14 -12.40
CA ALA A 91 -12.81 2.94 -11.33
C ALA A 91 -12.16 2.61 -9.99
N ASP A 92 -11.96 3.61 -9.13
CA ASP A 92 -11.29 3.44 -7.85
C ASP A 92 -12.01 2.41 -6.96
N ASP A 93 -13.34 2.34 -7.00
CA ASP A 93 -14.14 1.35 -6.26
C ASP A 93 -13.86 -0.09 -6.74
N GLU A 94 -13.69 -0.29 -8.03
CA GLU A 94 -13.31 -1.59 -8.58
C GLU A 94 -11.88 -1.97 -8.21
N LEU A 95 -10.96 -1.01 -8.16
CA LEU A 95 -9.60 -1.22 -7.69
C LEU A 95 -9.57 -1.65 -6.22
N VAL A 96 -10.43 -1.11 -5.37
CA VAL A 96 -10.56 -1.56 -3.98
C VAL A 96 -10.93 -3.04 -3.91
N LYS A 97 -11.89 -3.50 -4.73
CA LYS A 97 -12.26 -4.91 -4.79
C LYS A 97 -11.09 -5.78 -5.26
N ILE A 98 -10.38 -5.37 -6.30
CA ILE A 98 -9.21 -6.06 -6.84
C ILE A 98 -8.12 -6.19 -5.77
N VAL A 99 -7.86 -5.13 -5.02
CA VAL A 99 -6.87 -5.13 -3.94
C VAL A 99 -7.27 -6.10 -2.84
N ARG A 100 -8.52 -6.10 -2.42
CA ARG A 100 -9.00 -7.03 -1.39
C ARG A 100 -8.95 -8.49 -1.82
N GLU A 101 -9.14 -8.79 -3.09
CA GLU A 101 -9.07 -10.14 -3.64
C GLU A 101 -7.65 -10.68 -3.80
N ASN A 102 -6.69 -9.81 -4.14
CA ASN A 102 -5.34 -10.22 -4.53
C ASN A 102 -4.29 -10.06 -3.42
N PHE A 103 -4.59 -9.29 -2.38
CA PHE A 103 -3.66 -9.01 -1.29
C PHE A 103 -4.29 -9.33 0.06
N ASP A 104 -3.56 -10.05 0.89
CA ASP A 104 -3.94 -10.29 2.28
C ASP A 104 -3.45 -9.11 3.13
N LEU A 105 -4.36 -8.22 3.49
CA LEU A 105 -4.07 -7.00 4.25
C LEU A 105 -4.27 -7.15 5.76
N ARG A 106 -4.52 -8.36 6.25
CA ARG A 106 -4.48 -8.63 7.69
C ARG A 106 -3.04 -8.48 8.20
N PRO A 107 -2.82 -8.01 9.43
CA PRO A 107 -1.45 -7.84 9.94
C PRO A 107 -0.55 -9.07 9.79
N ALA A 108 -1.05 -10.25 10.15
CA ALA A 108 -0.32 -11.51 9.96
C ALA A 108 -0.10 -11.85 8.48
N GLY A 109 -1.08 -11.56 7.63
CA GLY A 109 -0.99 -11.74 6.18
C GLY A 109 0.05 -10.84 5.54
N ILE A 110 0.15 -9.60 5.97
CA ILE A 110 1.19 -8.66 5.50
C ILE A 110 2.58 -9.17 5.86
N ILE A 111 2.78 -9.59 7.10
CA ILE A 111 4.06 -10.13 7.58
C ILE A 111 4.48 -11.33 6.74
N LYS A 112 3.54 -12.23 6.45
CA LYS A 112 3.79 -13.41 5.62
C LYS A 112 4.05 -13.05 4.16
N MET A 113 3.21 -12.19 3.57
CA MET A 113 3.28 -11.78 2.16
C MET A 113 4.59 -11.08 1.83
N LEU A 114 5.06 -10.20 2.70
CA LEU A 114 6.28 -9.43 2.52
C LEU A 114 7.49 -10.03 3.25
N ASP A 115 7.31 -11.15 3.93
CA ASP A 115 8.36 -11.81 4.72
C ASP A 115 9.10 -10.82 5.65
N LEU A 116 8.32 -10.09 6.45
CA LEU A 116 8.80 -8.96 7.25
C LEU A 116 9.59 -9.37 8.50
N ARG A 117 9.69 -10.67 8.82
CA ARG A 117 10.48 -11.15 9.96
C ARG A 117 11.97 -11.24 9.66
N ARG A 118 12.37 -11.03 8.42
CA ARG A 118 13.79 -10.99 8.03
C ARG A 118 14.49 -9.75 8.59
N PRO A 119 15.81 -9.79 8.81
CA PRO A 119 16.59 -8.65 9.31
C PRO A 119 16.87 -7.61 8.20
N ILE A 120 15.83 -6.98 7.67
CA ILE A 120 15.91 -6.04 6.54
C ILE A 120 15.77 -4.58 6.96
N TYR A 121 15.51 -4.29 8.24
CA TYR A 121 15.13 -2.95 8.70
C TYR A 121 16.31 -2.00 8.87
N ARG A 122 17.48 -2.51 9.27
CA ARG A 122 18.66 -1.67 9.51
C ARG A 122 19.06 -0.85 8.29
N GLN A 123 18.98 -1.44 7.13
CA GLN A 123 19.34 -0.79 5.87
C GLN A 123 18.33 0.30 5.45
N THR A 124 17.12 0.32 6.02
CA THR A 124 16.12 1.36 5.78
C THR A 124 16.26 2.56 6.73
N ALA A 125 17.12 2.48 7.73
CA ALA A 125 17.31 3.54 8.71
C ALA A 125 18.03 4.78 8.13
N ALA A 126 18.68 4.64 6.99
CA ALA A 126 19.30 5.72 6.25
C ALA A 126 18.85 5.70 4.80
N TYR A 127 18.67 6.90 4.21
CA TYR A 127 18.28 7.11 2.80
C TYR A 127 16.86 6.66 2.44
N GLY A 128 16.00 6.48 3.43
CA GLY A 128 14.56 6.24 3.24
C GLY A 128 14.15 4.77 3.15
N HIS A 129 12.84 4.57 3.16
CA HIS A 129 12.18 3.26 3.18
C HIS A 129 11.67 2.83 1.81
N PHE A 130 11.40 3.77 0.92
CA PHE A 130 10.74 3.55 -0.37
C PHE A 130 11.60 3.99 -1.55
N GLY A 131 11.35 3.39 -2.71
CA GLY A 131 12.04 3.74 -3.94
C GLY A 131 13.52 3.31 -3.99
N ARG A 132 13.92 2.41 -3.12
CA ARG A 132 15.31 1.93 -3.00
C ARG A 132 15.54 0.74 -3.94
N ASN A 133 16.16 1.01 -5.09
CA ASN A 133 16.53 -0.04 -6.04
C ASN A 133 17.90 -0.69 -5.72
N ASP A 134 18.64 -0.08 -4.82
CA ASP A 134 19.91 -0.59 -4.30
C ASP A 134 19.75 -1.71 -3.28
N LEU A 135 18.54 -1.87 -2.74
CA LEU A 135 18.20 -2.87 -1.74
C LEU A 135 17.12 -3.82 -2.26
N ASN A 136 17.21 -5.07 -1.86
CA ASN A 136 16.18 -6.06 -2.17
C ASN A 136 15.07 -6.02 -1.10
N LEU A 137 14.22 -4.98 -1.18
CA LEU A 137 13.12 -4.79 -0.24
C LEU A 137 11.81 -5.39 -0.78
N PRO A 138 11.10 -6.22 0.01
CA PRO A 138 9.91 -6.94 -0.48
C PRO A 138 8.78 -6.01 -0.96
N TRP A 139 8.61 -4.85 -0.35
CA TRP A 139 7.56 -3.88 -0.73
C TRP A 139 7.86 -3.11 -2.02
N GLU A 140 9.05 -3.25 -2.55
CA GLU A 140 9.41 -2.70 -3.87
C GLU A 140 9.23 -3.71 -5.01
N ALA A 141 8.88 -4.96 -4.70
CA ALA A 141 8.65 -6.00 -5.70
C ALA A 141 7.37 -5.75 -6.51
N THR A 142 7.39 -6.14 -7.78
CA THR A 142 6.26 -6.02 -8.71
C THR A 142 5.74 -7.38 -9.19
N ASN A 143 5.93 -8.41 -8.37
CA ASN A 143 5.57 -9.80 -8.70
C ASN A 143 4.07 -10.04 -8.85
N LYS A 144 3.22 -9.16 -8.34
CA LYS A 144 1.76 -9.20 -8.53
C LYS A 144 1.28 -8.47 -9.78
N ALA A 145 2.14 -7.72 -10.47
CA ALA A 145 1.75 -6.92 -11.63
C ALA A 145 1.13 -7.77 -12.74
N GLU A 146 1.70 -8.94 -13.06
CA GLU A 146 1.15 -9.83 -14.08
C GLU A 146 -0.25 -10.36 -13.71
N ALA A 147 -0.47 -10.70 -12.45
CA ALA A 147 -1.79 -11.11 -11.97
C ALA A 147 -2.83 -9.99 -12.06
N LEU A 148 -2.41 -8.74 -11.89
CA LEU A 148 -3.29 -7.58 -11.99
C LEU A 148 -3.57 -7.15 -13.44
N LYS A 149 -2.67 -7.42 -14.37
CA LYS A 149 -2.87 -7.11 -15.80
C LYS A 149 -4.10 -7.80 -16.39
N LYS A 150 -4.49 -8.95 -15.91
CA LYS A 150 -5.69 -9.66 -16.37
C LYS A 150 -6.97 -8.83 -16.23
N TYR A 151 -7.07 -7.99 -15.21
CA TYR A 151 -8.21 -7.10 -15.01
C TYR A 151 -8.29 -6.01 -16.07
N LEU A 152 -7.16 -5.53 -16.55
CA LEU A 152 -7.10 -4.58 -17.66
C LEU A 152 -7.62 -5.21 -18.96
N TYR A 153 -7.21 -6.44 -19.26
CA TYR A 153 -7.70 -7.17 -20.44
C TYR A 153 -9.19 -7.46 -20.36
N CYS A 154 -9.70 -7.87 -19.20
CA CYS A 154 -11.13 -8.09 -19.00
C CYS A 154 -11.96 -6.84 -19.31
N LEU A 155 -11.48 -5.67 -18.93
CA LEU A 155 -12.17 -4.40 -19.21
C LEU A 155 -12.18 -4.04 -20.69
N LEU A 156 -11.08 -4.30 -21.39
CA LEU A 156 -10.98 -4.05 -22.83
C LEU A 156 -12.00 -4.90 -23.61
N TYR A 157 -12.32 -6.10 -23.12
CA TYR A 157 -13.31 -6.98 -23.74
C TYR A 157 -14.74 -6.71 -23.32
N THR A 158 -14.97 -6.09 -22.16
CA THR A 158 -16.31 -5.81 -21.61
C THR A 158 -16.77 -4.38 -21.86
N SER A 159 -15.87 -3.46 -22.21
CA SER A 159 -16.24 -2.09 -22.55
C SER A 159 -16.86 -2.10 -23.98
N PRO A 160 -18.09 -1.59 -24.15
CA PRO A 160 -18.66 -1.47 -25.50
C PRO A 160 -17.78 -0.56 -26.35
N SER A 161 -17.47 -1.02 -27.56
CA SER A 161 -16.69 -0.19 -28.48
C SER A 161 -17.50 1.09 -28.83
N PRO A 162 -16.81 2.19 -29.17
CA PRO A 162 -17.52 3.39 -29.63
C PRO A 162 -18.47 3.13 -30.79
N ARG A 163 -18.29 2.07 -31.56
CA ARG A 163 -19.20 1.63 -32.63
C ARG A 163 -20.50 1.05 -32.08
N ASP A 164 -20.45 0.37 -30.94
CA ASP A 164 -21.65 -0.22 -30.32
C ASP A 164 -22.55 0.85 -29.70
N LEU A 165 -21.99 2.00 -29.31
CA LEU A 165 -22.73 3.14 -28.80
C LEU A 165 -23.37 3.96 -29.91
N SER A 166 -22.89 3.90 -31.17
CA SER A 166 -23.42 4.65 -32.29
C SER A 166 -24.60 3.97 -33.02
N THR A 167 -24.90 2.71 -32.71
CA THR A 167 -25.98 1.91 -33.35
C THR A 167 -27.27 1.86 -32.55
N SER A 168 -27.30 2.44 -31.33
CA SER A 168 -28.54 2.59 -30.56
C SER A 168 -29.30 3.87 -30.99
N ARG A 169 -30.00 3.81 -32.10
CA ARG A 169 -31.09 4.75 -32.45
C ARG A 169 -32.41 4.03 -32.40
#